data_acb5f1e293c48945bcadc158b464ce27
#
_entry.id   acb5f1e293c48945bcadc158b464ce27
#
_cell.length_a   1.000
_cell.length_b   1.000
_cell.length_c   1.000
_cell.angle_alpha   90.00
_cell.angle_beta   90.00
_cell.angle_gamma   90.00
#
_symmetry.space_group_name_H-M   'P 1'
#
loop_
_entity.id
_entity.type
_entity.pdbx_description
1 polymer ?
#
loop_
_entity_poly.entity_id
_entity_poly.type
_entity_poly.pdbx_seq_one_letter_code
_entity_poly.pdbx_strand_id
1 'polypeptide(L)'
;MRFAFDDTGSGAPLLLLHGFTGHAHAWDTLSIALQPHFHVYALDQRGHGDSDPADVYNAVVAFDDLSGVIDQLGLRSPILIGLSMGGRNAMYFTAKRPDDVARLVIVDIGPEISARASAPSSGPPEPDTWESIEQAARHLLRANPYPGIHYYRWVVSQSLRQRADGALVWKWHPTVKTHRTQPDVDWWGIVRAIKPPTLVLRGAESTVLDRDVAERMAKELPRGTFVEIPRAVHTLHEDNPEAVLAALREFLGF
;
A
#
# COMPACT_ATOMS: atom_id res chain seq x y z
N MET A 1 -20.58 4.84 -0.22
CA MET A 1 -19.51 4.43 0.74
C MET A 1 -18.75 5.69 1.14
N ARG A 2 -18.46 5.87 2.42
CA ARG A 2 -17.63 6.95 2.93
C ARG A 2 -16.18 6.47 2.99
N PHE A 3 -15.26 7.30 2.53
CA PHE A 3 -13.82 7.07 2.65
C PHE A 3 -13.21 8.10 3.59
N ALA A 4 -12.32 7.65 4.46
CA ALA A 4 -11.44 8.49 5.26
C ALA A 4 -10.09 8.61 4.53
N PHE A 5 -9.45 9.74 4.68
CA PHE A 5 -8.10 10.00 4.17
C PHE A 5 -7.44 11.12 4.97
N ASP A 6 -6.12 11.08 5.04
CA ASP A 6 -5.32 12.21 5.49
C ASP A 6 -4.85 12.99 4.27
N ASP A 7 -4.85 14.32 4.35
CA ASP A 7 -4.26 15.16 3.33
C ASP A 7 -3.26 16.15 3.91
N THR A 8 -2.20 16.42 3.15
CA THR A 8 -1.15 17.35 3.58
C THR A 8 -0.39 17.92 2.38
N GLY A 9 0.20 19.10 2.55
CA GLY A 9 0.95 19.75 1.48
C GLY A 9 0.09 20.48 0.47
N SER A 10 0.66 20.74 -0.70
CA SER A 10 -0.03 21.42 -1.80
C SER A 10 0.69 21.13 -3.13
N GLY A 11 0.07 21.43 -4.26
CA GLY A 11 0.65 21.23 -5.59
C GLY A 11 0.08 20.04 -6.33
N ALA A 12 0.91 19.29 -7.06
CA ALA A 12 0.47 18.13 -7.82
C ALA A 12 -0.08 17.03 -6.90
N PRO A 13 -1.27 16.45 -7.20
CA PRO A 13 -1.89 15.46 -6.35
C PRO A 13 -1.12 14.14 -6.36
N LEU A 14 -0.91 13.57 -5.18
CA LEU A 14 -0.26 12.28 -4.97
C LEU A 14 -1.11 11.44 -4.01
N LEU A 15 -1.58 10.27 -4.47
CA LEU A 15 -2.45 9.38 -3.71
C LEU A 15 -1.69 8.13 -3.27
N LEU A 16 -1.68 7.89 -1.95
CA LEU A 16 -1.04 6.76 -1.29
C LEU A 16 -2.08 5.69 -0.94
N LEU A 17 -1.82 4.45 -1.34
CA LEU A 17 -2.70 3.30 -1.17
C LEU A 17 -1.98 2.21 -0.36
N HIS A 18 -2.41 2.00 0.88
CA HIS A 18 -1.82 1.03 1.79
C HIS A 18 -2.04 -0.43 1.37
N GLY A 19 -1.26 -1.34 1.97
CA GLY A 19 -1.41 -2.79 1.81
C GLY A 19 -2.59 -3.38 2.59
N PHE A 20 -2.80 -4.69 2.43
CA PHE A 20 -3.80 -5.44 3.17
C PHE A 20 -3.60 -5.28 4.68
N THR A 21 -4.69 -5.06 5.43
CA THR A 21 -4.71 -4.76 6.87
C THR A 21 -4.00 -3.45 7.30
N GLY A 22 -3.50 -2.67 6.35
CA GLY A 22 -2.94 -1.34 6.60
C GLY A 22 -3.99 -0.24 6.75
N HIS A 23 -3.53 1.00 6.81
CA HIS A 23 -4.36 2.22 6.86
C HIS A 23 -3.52 3.45 6.43
N ALA A 24 -4.12 4.63 6.34
CA ALA A 24 -3.48 5.86 5.87
C ALA A 24 -2.17 6.19 6.61
N HIS A 25 -2.16 6.08 7.94
CA HIS A 25 -0.97 6.42 8.75
C HIS A 25 0.25 5.50 8.56
N ALA A 26 0.13 4.37 7.85
CA ALA A 26 1.30 3.60 7.42
C ALA A 26 2.22 4.43 6.49
N TRP A 27 1.69 5.50 5.90
CA TRP A 27 2.39 6.40 5.01
C TRP A 27 2.96 7.67 5.66
N ASP A 28 2.76 7.90 6.98
CA ASP A 28 3.09 9.16 7.65
C ASP A 28 4.53 9.62 7.38
N THR A 29 5.50 8.72 7.48
CA THR A 29 6.91 9.04 7.24
C THR A 29 7.13 9.56 5.81
N LEU A 30 6.51 8.90 4.81
CA LEU A 30 6.60 9.36 3.42
C LEU A 30 5.76 10.61 3.17
N SER A 31 4.58 10.73 3.75
CA SER A 31 3.71 11.92 3.63
C SER A 31 4.44 13.17 4.10
N ILE A 32 5.10 13.11 5.27
CA ILE A 32 5.91 14.21 5.80
C ILE A 32 7.04 14.60 4.85
N ALA A 33 7.70 13.63 4.24
CA ALA A 33 8.82 13.89 3.33
C ALA A 33 8.37 14.39 1.94
N LEU A 34 7.17 14.03 1.50
CA LEU A 34 6.62 14.38 0.19
C LEU A 34 5.80 15.67 0.18
N GLN A 35 5.19 16.06 1.33
CA GLN A 35 4.32 17.23 1.43
C GLN A 35 4.95 18.58 1.01
N PRO A 36 6.29 18.79 1.07
CA PRO A 36 6.87 20.03 0.54
C PRO A 36 6.79 20.16 -0.98
N HIS A 37 6.52 19.04 -1.70
CA HIS A 37 6.59 18.95 -3.16
C HIS A 37 5.25 18.58 -3.80
N PHE A 38 4.34 17.96 -3.04
CA PHE A 38 3.07 17.40 -3.53
C PHE A 38 1.92 17.68 -2.57
N HIS A 39 0.69 17.70 -3.10
CA HIS A 39 -0.49 17.54 -2.28
C HIS A 39 -0.72 16.04 -2.08
N VAL A 40 -0.39 15.55 -0.90
CA VAL A 40 -0.39 14.11 -0.56
C VAL A 40 -1.72 13.74 0.08
N TYR A 41 -2.36 12.72 -0.45
CA TYR A 41 -3.57 12.09 0.08
C TYR A 41 -3.24 10.65 0.46
N ALA A 42 -3.37 10.29 1.72
CA ALA A 42 -3.24 8.91 2.19
C ALA A 42 -4.62 8.34 2.46
N LEU A 43 -5.07 7.39 1.65
CA LEU A 43 -6.43 6.86 1.66
C LEU A 43 -6.55 5.64 2.56
N ASP A 44 -7.52 5.66 3.47
CA ASP A 44 -8.05 4.43 4.06
C ASP A 44 -8.94 3.72 3.03
N GLN A 45 -8.45 2.62 2.46
CA GLN A 45 -9.22 1.88 1.47
C GLN A 45 -10.42 1.17 2.12
N ARG A 46 -11.42 0.76 1.33
CA ARG A 46 -12.63 0.07 1.83
C ARG A 46 -12.34 -0.93 2.95
N GLY A 47 -13.07 -0.85 4.05
CA GLY A 47 -12.96 -1.75 5.20
C GLY A 47 -11.73 -1.59 6.06
N HIS A 48 -10.89 -0.58 5.82
CA HIS A 48 -9.68 -0.31 6.57
C HIS A 48 -9.74 1.09 7.20
N GLY A 49 -8.97 1.27 8.28
CA GLY A 49 -8.90 2.53 9.00
C GLY A 49 -10.28 3.00 9.46
N ASP A 50 -10.63 4.21 9.09
CA ASP A 50 -11.90 4.86 9.40
C ASP A 50 -12.87 4.92 8.20
N SER A 51 -12.57 4.18 7.10
CA SER A 51 -13.46 3.99 5.95
C SER A 51 -14.51 2.91 6.18
N ASP A 52 -15.65 3.07 5.50
CA ASP A 52 -16.76 2.12 5.62
C ASP A 52 -16.36 0.71 5.16
N PRO A 53 -16.90 -0.36 5.82
CA PRO A 53 -16.75 -1.72 5.36
C PRO A 53 -17.57 -1.98 4.08
N ALA A 54 -17.28 -3.11 3.43
CA ALA A 54 -17.95 -3.56 2.21
C ALA A 54 -18.19 -5.07 2.22
N ASP A 55 -19.01 -5.53 1.26
CA ASP A 55 -19.29 -6.96 1.09
C ASP A 55 -18.27 -7.67 0.19
N VAL A 56 -17.48 -6.92 -0.59
CA VAL A 56 -16.49 -7.49 -1.53
C VAL A 56 -15.19 -6.68 -1.50
N TYR A 57 -14.06 -7.38 -1.50
CA TYR A 57 -12.72 -6.81 -1.48
C TYR A 57 -11.86 -7.43 -2.57
N ASN A 58 -11.60 -6.67 -3.65
CA ASN A 58 -10.69 -7.01 -4.74
C ASN A 58 -10.37 -5.77 -5.58
N ALA A 59 -9.44 -5.88 -6.52
CA ALA A 59 -9.01 -4.75 -7.35
C ALA A 59 -10.09 -4.25 -8.33
N VAL A 60 -11.05 -5.12 -8.72
CA VAL A 60 -12.13 -4.73 -9.65
C VAL A 60 -13.10 -3.77 -8.96
N VAL A 61 -13.54 -4.08 -7.74
CA VAL A 61 -14.41 -3.17 -6.97
C VAL A 61 -13.67 -1.95 -6.44
N ALA A 62 -12.37 -2.08 -6.16
CA ALA A 62 -11.52 -0.95 -5.78
C ALA A 62 -11.34 0.07 -6.93
N PHE A 63 -11.53 -0.34 -8.19
CA PHE A 63 -11.54 0.57 -9.32
C PHE A 63 -12.65 1.63 -9.21
N ASP A 64 -13.86 1.21 -8.83
CA ASP A 64 -14.99 2.14 -8.65
C ASP A 64 -14.73 3.08 -7.47
N ASP A 65 -14.12 2.58 -6.39
CA ASP A 65 -13.75 3.39 -5.23
C ASP A 65 -12.74 4.47 -5.62
N LEU A 66 -11.64 4.07 -6.26
CA LEU A 66 -10.60 5.01 -6.68
C LEU A 66 -11.13 6.03 -7.69
N SER A 67 -11.99 5.58 -8.63
CA SER A 67 -12.68 6.48 -9.55
C SER A 67 -13.49 7.53 -8.79
N GLY A 68 -14.31 7.07 -7.84
CA GLY A 68 -15.12 7.97 -7.02
C GLY A 68 -14.29 8.96 -6.18
N VAL A 69 -13.23 8.50 -5.53
CA VAL A 69 -12.33 9.34 -4.72
C VAL A 69 -11.62 10.38 -5.60
N ILE A 70 -11.02 9.95 -6.71
CA ILE A 70 -10.29 10.83 -7.63
C ILE A 70 -11.22 11.88 -8.23
N ASP A 71 -12.41 11.45 -8.68
CA ASP A 71 -13.38 12.35 -9.33
C ASP A 71 -14.00 13.34 -8.31
N GLN A 72 -14.36 12.89 -7.09
CA GLN A 72 -14.94 13.75 -6.05
C GLN A 72 -13.96 14.77 -5.46
N LEU A 73 -12.69 14.38 -5.29
CA LEU A 73 -11.63 15.28 -4.85
C LEU A 73 -11.08 16.16 -5.98
N GLY A 74 -11.52 15.93 -7.23
CA GLY A 74 -11.08 16.70 -8.39
C GLY A 74 -9.58 16.51 -8.69
N LEU A 75 -9.02 15.34 -8.38
CA LEU A 75 -7.60 15.06 -8.57
C LEU A 75 -7.31 14.90 -10.07
N ARG A 76 -6.63 15.88 -10.64
CA ARG A 76 -6.26 15.84 -12.07
C ARG A 76 -4.91 15.18 -12.24
N SER A 77 -4.89 14.07 -12.98
CA SER A 77 -3.68 13.29 -13.26
C SER A 77 -2.82 13.03 -12.00
N PRO A 78 -3.37 12.40 -10.94
CA PRO A 78 -2.62 12.12 -9.74
C PRO A 78 -1.43 11.18 -10.01
N ILE A 79 -0.42 11.31 -9.16
CA ILE A 79 0.59 10.27 -8.98
C ILE A 79 -0.02 9.22 -8.03
N LEU A 80 0.04 7.95 -8.40
CA LEU A 80 -0.42 6.86 -7.54
C LEU A 80 0.78 6.10 -6.99
N ILE A 81 0.80 5.88 -5.68
CA ILE A 81 1.78 5.02 -5.00
C ILE A 81 1.01 3.96 -4.21
N GLY A 82 1.20 2.69 -4.53
CA GLY A 82 0.45 1.61 -3.88
C GLY A 82 1.33 0.47 -3.40
N LEU A 83 1.16 0.09 -2.13
CA LEU A 83 1.79 -1.09 -1.53
C LEU A 83 0.89 -2.31 -1.69
N SER A 84 1.43 -3.45 -2.14
CA SER A 84 0.75 -4.75 -2.05
C SER A 84 -0.69 -4.71 -2.63
N MET A 85 -1.72 -4.88 -1.81
CA MET A 85 -3.12 -4.72 -2.20
C MET A 85 -3.36 -3.37 -2.89
N GLY A 86 -2.90 -2.27 -2.29
CA GLY A 86 -3.00 -0.93 -2.87
C GLY A 86 -2.25 -0.80 -4.20
N GLY A 87 -1.12 -1.51 -4.35
CA GLY A 87 -0.40 -1.61 -5.62
C GLY A 87 -1.21 -2.29 -6.72
N ARG A 88 -1.87 -3.41 -6.42
CA ARG A 88 -2.79 -4.07 -7.37
C ARG A 88 -3.98 -3.20 -7.73
N ASN A 89 -4.56 -2.51 -6.75
CA ASN A 89 -5.66 -1.58 -6.98
C ASN A 89 -5.23 -0.42 -7.90
N ALA A 90 -4.04 0.16 -7.65
CA ALA A 90 -3.46 1.21 -8.50
C ALA A 90 -3.13 0.71 -9.92
N MET A 91 -2.55 -0.50 -10.06
CA MET A 91 -2.27 -1.11 -11.36
C MET A 91 -3.56 -1.29 -12.17
N TYR A 92 -4.59 -1.87 -11.56
CA TYR A 92 -5.87 -2.12 -12.23
C TYR A 92 -6.54 -0.81 -12.65
N PHE A 93 -6.58 0.19 -11.73
CA PHE A 93 -7.10 1.52 -12.04
C PHE A 93 -6.34 2.17 -13.21
N THR A 94 -5.01 2.20 -13.14
CA THR A 94 -4.17 2.85 -14.15
C THR A 94 -4.30 2.18 -15.52
N ALA A 95 -4.42 0.85 -15.57
CA ALA A 95 -4.62 0.13 -16.83
C ALA A 95 -5.98 0.45 -17.47
N LYS A 96 -7.02 0.72 -16.68
CA LYS A 96 -8.37 1.07 -17.16
C LYS A 96 -8.54 2.55 -17.47
N ARG A 97 -7.81 3.44 -16.79
CA ARG A 97 -7.83 4.90 -16.97
C ARG A 97 -6.38 5.43 -17.15
N PRO A 98 -5.64 4.97 -18.19
CA PRO A 98 -4.22 5.25 -18.28
C PRO A 98 -3.88 6.73 -18.55
N ASP A 99 -4.81 7.48 -19.10
CA ASP A 99 -4.61 8.90 -19.43
C ASP A 99 -4.95 9.81 -18.22
N ASP A 100 -5.53 9.24 -17.15
CA ASP A 100 -5.90 9.96 -15.92
C ASP A 100 -4.82 9.89 -14.82
N VAL A 101 -3.72 9.19 -15.04
CA VAL A 101 -2.63 9.01 -14.08
C VAL A 101 -1.33 9.60 -14.62
N ALA A 102 -0.69 10.49 -13.87
CA ALA A 102 0.57 11.09 -14.28
C ALA A 102 1.74 10.11 -14.18
N ARG A 103 1.84 9.39 -13.07
CA ARG A 103 2.89 8.40 -12.77
C ARG A 103 2.34 7.34 -11.83
N LEU A 104 2.89 6.13 -11.90
CA LEU A 104 2.54 5.03 -11.00
C LEU A 104 3.79 4.51 -10.28
N VAL A 105 3.67 4.26 -8.98
CA VAL A 105 4.69 3.55 -8.19
C VAL A 105 4.05 2.31 -7.58
N ILE A 106 4.56 1.16 -7.96
CA ILE A 106 4.12 -0.16 -7.48
C ILE A 106 5.11 -0.63 -6.42
N VAL A 107 4.62 -0.79 -5.19
CA VAL A 107 5.47 -1.15 -4.05
C VAL A 107 5.23 -2.60 -3.69
N ASP A 108 6.23 -3.42 -3.95
CA ASP A 108 6.39 -4.83 -3.56
C ASP A 108 5.20 -5.74 -3.85
N ILE A 109 4.65 -5.66 -5.05
CA ILE A 109 3.60 -6.54 -5.55
C ILE A 109 3.69 -6.67 -7.08
N GLY A 110 3.23 -7.79 -7.61
CA GLY A 110 3.23 -8.04 -9.04
C GLY A 110 2.03 -8.85 -9.54
N PRO A 111 2.03 -9.19 -10.83
CA PRO A 111 1.08 -10.12 -11.44
C PRO A 111 1.07 -11.47 -10.75
N GLU A 112 2.22 -11.94 -10.36
CA GLU A 112 2.44 -13.19 -9.64
C GLU A 112 2.84 -12.89 -8.20
N ILE A 113 2.31 -13.67 -7.27
CA ILE A 113 2.71 -13.63 -5.86
C ILE A 113 3.65 -14.80 -5.64
N SER A 114 4.80 -14.54 -5.02
CA SER A 114 5.77 -15.57 -4.70
C SER A 114 5.14 -16.70 -3.88
N ALA A 115 5.51 -17.94 -4.17
CA ALA A 115 5.12 -19.09 -3.36
C ALA A 115 5.59 -18.94 -1.90
N ARG A 116 6.65 -18.16 -1.66
CA ARG A 116 7.17 -17.85 -0.31
C ARG A 116 6.20 -17.01 0.53
N ALA A 117 5.33 -16.22 -0.12
CA ALA A 117 4.32 -15.42 0.58
C ALA A 117 3.27 -16.25 1.33
N SER A 118 3.07 -17.51 0.87
CA SER A 118 2.14 -18.45 1.48
C SER A 118 2.77 -19.34 2.55
N ALA A 119 4.07 -19.19 2.81
CA ALA A 119 4.74 -19.96 3.86
C ALA A 119 4.15 -19.56 5.23
N PRO A 120 3.89 -20.55 6.12
CA PRO A 120 3.41 -20.26 7.45
C PRO A 120 4.37 -19.30 8.16
N SER A 121 3.82 -18.26 8.80
CA SER A 121 4.61 -17.40 9.66
C SER A 121 5.25 -18.25 10.78
N SER A 122 6.54 -18.07 11.01
CA SER A 122 7.25 -18.72 12.12
C SER A 122 6.93 -18.12 13.48
N GLY A 123 6.16 -17.01 13.50
CA GLY A 123 5.73 -16.33 14.71
C GLY A 123 4.43 -16.89 15.31
N PRO A 124 4.09 -16.49 16.53
CA PRO A 124 2.79 -16.80 17.12
C PRO A 124 1.67 -16.20 16.27
N PRO A 125 0.49 -16.86 16.19
CA PRO A 125 -0.64 -16.31 15.48
C PRO A 125 -1.03 -14.93 16.02
N GLU A 126 -1.52 -14.07 15.13
CA GLU A 126 -2.03 -12.77 15.51
C GLU A 126 -3.29 -12.95 16.38
N PRO A 127 -3.34 -12.36 17.57
CA PRO A 127 -4.53 -12.45 18.42
C PRO A 127 -5.67 -11.57 17.90
N ASP A 128 -6.91 -11.92 18.21
CA ASP A 128 -8.09 -11.13 17.83
C ASP A 128 -8.18 -9.80 18.58
N THR A 129 -7.55 -9.71 19.75
CA THR A 129 -7.55 -8.52 20.62
C THR A 129 -6.18 -8.31 21.23
N TRP A 130 -5.89 -7.07 21.59
CA TRP A 130 -4.64 -6.66 22.21
C TRP A 130 -4.91 -6.09 23.61
N GLU A 131 -4.03 -6.41 24.55
CA GLU A 131 -4.08 -5.84 25.93
C GLU A 131 -3.51 -4.41 25.95
N SER A 132 -2.56 -4.12 25.05
CA SER A 132 -1.91 -2.82 24.98
C SER A 132 -1.25 -2.56 23.63
N ILE A 133 -1.00 -1.28 23.34
CA ILE A 133 -0.18 -0.84 22.20
C ILE A 133 1.21 -1.50 22.24
N GLU A 134 1.81 -1.62 23.43
CA GLU A 134 3.13 -2.23 23.59
C GLU A 134 3.14 -3.71 23.19
N GLN A 135 2.10 -4.46 23.54
CA GLN A 135 1.97 -5.87 23.17
C GLN A 135 1.90 -6.02 21.64
N ALA A 136 1.06 -5.23 20.98
CA ALA A 136 0.92 -5.26 19.52
C ALA A 136 2.20 -4.78 18.82
N ALA A 137 2.84 -3.72 19.30
CA ALA A 137 4.10 -3.23 18.73
C ALA A 137 5.22 -4.27 18.84
N ARG A 138 5.32 -4.98 19.97
CA ARG A 138 6.29 -6.08 20.12
C ARG A 138 5.98 -7.28 19.23
N HIS A 139 4.71 -7.53 18.94
CA HIS A 139 4.32 -8.58 17.98
C HIS A 139 4.83 -8.26 16.57
N LEU A 140 4.60 -7.04 16.09
CA LEU A 140 5.09 -6.58 14.78
C LEU A 140 6.63 -6.57 14.72
N LEU A 141 7.30 -6.10 15.78
CA LEU A 141 8.77 -6.07 15.85
C LEU A 141 9.40 -7.47 15.73
N ARG A 142 8.74 -8.52 16.24
CA ARG A 142 9.22 -9.90 16.07
C ARG A 142 9.10 -10.40 14.63
N ALA A 143 8.04 -9.96 13.93
CA ALA A 143 7.82 -10.33 12.53
C ALA A 143 8.75 -9.58 11.59
N ASN A 144 8.99 -8.30 11.86
CA ASN A 144 9.87 -7.44 11.06
C ASN A 144 10.62 -6.45 11.98
N PRO A 145 11.92 -6.62 12.22
CA PRO A 145 12.67 -5.77 13.14
C PRO A 145 13.15 -4.43 12.53
N TYR A 146 13.08 -4.25 11.20
CA TYR A 146 13.68 -3.11 10.51
C TYR A 146 13.16 -1.74 10.97
N PRO A 147 11.84 -1.51 11.08
CA PRO A 147 11.32 -0.20 11.50
C PRO A 147 11.63 0.16 12.96
N GLY A 148 11.88 -0.85 13.80
CA GLY A 148 12.17 -0.68 15.22
C GLY A 148 10.94 -0.41 16.09
N ILE A 149 11.12 -0.55 17.42
CA ILE A 149 9.99 -0.50 18.39
C ILE A 149 9.34 0.88 18.48
N HIS A 150 10.09 1.98 18.28
CA HIS A 150 9.53 3.34 18.36
C HIS A 150 8.55 3.60 17.23
N TYR A 151 8.89 3.15 16.01
CA TYR A 151 8.01 3.22 14.85
C TYR A 151 6.75 2.37 15.09
N TYR A 152 6.89 1.12 15.54
CA TYR A 152 5.73 0.26 15.80
C TYR A 152 4.82 0.77 16.90
N ARG A 153 5.34 1.39 17.95
CA ARG A 153 4.50 2.06 18.95
C ARG A 153 3.65 3.16 18.36
N TRP A 154 4.25 3.95 17.47
CA TRP A 154 3.55 5.01 16.75
C TRP A 154 2.47 4.44 15.83
N VAL A 155 2.82 3.61 14.85
CA VAL A 155 1.86 3.11 13.87
C VAL A 155 0.75 2.28 14.52
N VAL A 156 1.05 1.48 15.53
CA VAL A 156 0.06 0.70 16.28
C VAL A 156 -0.91 1.62 17.03
N SER A 157 -0.43 2.73 17.59
CA SER A 157 -1.31 3.70 18.26
C SER A 157 -2.36 4.30 17.32
N GLN A 158 -2.06 4.40 16.04
CA GLN A 158 -2.99 4.86 15.00
C GLN A 158 -3.85 3.71 14.42
N SER A 159 -3.36 2.46 14.52
CA SER A 159 -3.98 1.28 13.92
C SER A 159 -5.04 0.62 14.80
N LEU A 160 -5.01 0.88 16.11
CA LEU A 160 -5.93 0.26 17.06
C LEU A 160 -7.10 1.18 17.41
N ARG A 161 -8.25 0.57 17.64
CA ARG A 161 -9.41 1.21 18.27
C ARG A 161 -9.86 0.41 19.48
N GLN A 162 -10.42 1.09 20.47
CA GLN A 162 -11.03 0.44 21.62
C GLN A 162 -12.49 0.08 21.31
N ARG A 163 -12.85 -1.17 21.55
CA ARG A 163 -14.24 -1.64 21.51
C ARG A 163 -14.98 -1.22 22.80
N ALA A 164 -16.31 -1.34 22.79
CA ALA A 164 -17.16 -1.03 23.95
C ALA A 164 -16.85 -1.89 25.20
N ASP A 165 -16.31 -3.10 25.01
CA ASP A 165 -15.86 -3.99 26.09
C ASP A 165 -14.44 -3.66 26.61
N GLY A 166 -13.82 -2.60 26.10
CA GLY A 166 -12.48 -2.13 26.48
C GLY A 166 -11.33 -2.79 25.73
N ALA A 167 -11.57 -3.85 24.95
CA ALA A 167 -10.52 -4.52 24.19
C ALA A 167 -10.00 -3.66 23.04
N LEU A 168 -8.69 -3.72 22.79
CA LEU A 168 -8.07 -3.09 21.64
C LEU A 168 -8.10 -4.03 20.43
N VAL A 169 -8.56 -3.53 19.29
CA VAL A 169 -8.63 -4.27 18.03
C VAL A 169 -8.10 -3.41 16.89
N TRP A 170 -7.61 -4.07 15.83
CA TRP A 170 -7.21 -3.37 14.62
C TRP A 170 -8.38 -2.60 13.99
N LYS A 171 -8.08 -1.47 13.36
CA LYS A 171 -9.07 -0.63 12.67
C LYS A 171 -9.63 -1.24 11.38
N TRP A 172 -9.03 -2.31 10.82
CA TRP A 172 -9.64 -2.98 9.68
C TRP A 172 -10.88 -3.81 10.08
N HIS A 173 -11.89 -3.85 9.20
CA HIS A 173 -13.13 -4.58 9.46
C HIS A 173 -12.93 -6.10 9.23
N PRO A 174 -13.47 -7.00 10.06
CA PRO A 174 -13.30 -8.46 9.90
C PRO A 174 -13.66 -9.01 8.52
N THR A 175 -14.63 -8.40 7.82
CA THR A 175 -15.01 -8.78 6.46
C THR A 175 -13.88 -8.65 5.43
N VAL A 176 -12.88 -7.82 5.69
CA VAL A 176 -11.68 -7.71 4.85
C VAL A 176 -11.00 -9.07 4.65
N LYS A 177 -10.95 -9.90 5.70
CA LYS A 177 -10.36 -11.26 5.64
C LYS A 177 -11.33 -12.30 5.04
N THR A 178 -12.62 -12.16 5.31
CA THR A 178 -13.63 -13.21 4.97
C THR A 178 -14.34 -12.98 3.64
N HIS A 179 -14.46 -11.73 3.17
CA HIS A 179 -15.15 -11.37 1.93
C HIS A 179 -14.17 -11.00 0.80
N ARG A 180 -12.91 -11.33 0.96
CA ARG A 180 -11.90 -11.16 -0.09
C ARG A 180 -12.15 -12.16 -1.22
N THR A 181 -12.25 -11.63 -2.44
CA THR A 181 -12.38 -12.45 -3.64
C THR A 181 -11.19 -12.27 -4.56
N GLN A 182 -10.91 -13.27 -5.38
CA GLN A 182 -9.88 -13.19 -6.41
C GLN A 182 -10.57 -13.34 -7.77
N PRO A 183 -10.94 -12.23 -8.43
CA PRO A 183 -11.47 -12.26 -9.76
C PRO A 183 -10.42 -12.79 -10.73
N ASP A 184 -10.89 -13.46 -11.80
CA ASP A 184 -10.02 -13.87 -12.89
C ASP A 184 -9.58 -12.62 -13.68
N VAL A 185 -8.37 -12.17 -13.42
CA VAL A 185 -7.75 -10.98 -14.03
C VAL A 185 -6.44 -11.38 -14.70
N ASP A 186 -6.32 -11.12 -15.99
CA ASP A 186 -5.02 -11.20 -16.67
C ASP A 186 -4.08 -10.07 -16.18
N TRP A 187 -3.39 -10.32 -15.07
CA TRP A 187 -2.48 -9.35 -14.46
C TRP A 187 -1.31 -8.95 -15.36
N TRP A 188 -0.83 -9.85 -16.22
CA TRP A 188 0.20 -9.50 -17.20
C TRP A 188 -0.38 -8.61 -18.31
N GLY A 189 -1.63 -8.85 -18.72
CA GLY A 189 -2.37 -7.93 -19.61
C GLY A 189 -2.56 -6.55 -18.99
N ILE A 190 -2.86 -6.49 -17.67
CA ILE A 190 -2.93 -5.22 -16.92
C ILE A 190 -1.59 -4.49 -16.97
N VAL A 191 -0.46 -5.17 -16.68
CA VAL A 191 0.89 -4.57 -16.75
C VAL A 191 1.15 -3.93 -18.12
N ARG A 192 0.89 -4.66 -19.20
CA ARG A 192 1.09 -4.17 -20.57
C ARG A 192 0.18 -3.01 -20.98
N ALA A 193 -0.96 -2.85 -20.32
CA ALA A 193 -1.93 -1.78 -20.59
C ALA A 193 -1.61 -0.46 -19.84
N ILE A 194 -0.70 -0.47 -18.87
CA ILE A 194 -0.29 0.73 -18.11
C ILE A 194 0.58 1.61 -19.02
N LYS A 195 0.11 2.83 -19.34
CA LYS A 195 0.82 3.77 -20.23
C LYS A 195 1.75 4.75 -19.51
N PRO A 196 1.39 5.31 -18.32
CA PRO A 196 2.22 6.31 -17.66
C PRO A 196 3.58 5.74 -17.23
N PRO A 197 4.59 6.60 -16.99
CA PRO A 197 5.83 6.17 -16.37
C PRO A 197 5.55 5.42 -15.07
N THR A 198 6.18 4.26 -14.92
CA THR A 198 5.90 3.36 -13.79
C THR A 198 7.18 2.89 -13.14
N LEU A 199 7.27 3.08 -11.81
CA LEU A 199 8.36 2.59 -10.97
C LEU A 199 7.89 1.34 -10.23
N VAL A 200 8.64 0.25 -10.36
CA VAL A 200 8.47 -0.96 -9.56
C VAL A 200 9.52 -0.96 -8.46
N LEU A 201 9.08 -0.90 -7.21
CA LEU A 201 9.94 -1.02 -6.03
C LEU A 201 9.79 -2.41 -5.41
N ARG A 202 10.90 -3.04 -5.09
CA ARG A 202 10.94 -4.34 -4.41
C ARG A 202 11.88 -4.28 -3.20
N GLY A 203 11.47 -4.84 -2.07
CA GLY A 203 12.39 -5.07 -0.96
C GLY A 203 13.38 -6.20 -1.30
N ALA A 204 14.68 -5.98 -1.07
CA ALA A 204 15.70 -6.98 -1.39
C ALA A 204 15.46 -8.34 -0.69
N GLU A 205 14.81 -8.30 0.47
CA GLU A 205 14.49 -9.47 1.30
C GLU A 205 12.98 -9.84 1.22
N SER A 206 12.24 -9.26 0.27
CA SER A 206 10.81 -9.56 0.09
C SER A 206 10.58 -11.04 -0.20
N THR A 207 9.54 -11.57 0.44
CA THR A 207 8.98 -12.90 0.17
C THR A 207 7.68 -12.83 -0.64
N VAL A 208 7.21 -11.63 -1.00
CA VAL A 208 5.94 -11.40 -1.71
C VAL A 208 6.13 -11.24 -3.21
N LEU A 209 7.11 -10.44 -3.61
CA LEU A 209 7.47 -10.20 -5.01
C LEU A 209 8.84 -10.82 -5.29
N ASP A 210 8.92 -11.80 -6.18
CA ASP A 210 10.19 -12.36 -6.63
C ASP A 210 10.91 -11.37 -7.56
N ARG A 211 12.25 -11.37 -7.50
CA ARG A 211 13.08 -10.41 -8.23
C ARG A 211 12.90 -10.52 -9.75
N ASP A 212 12.86 -11.74 -10.26
CA ASP A 212 12.68 -12.03 -11.69
C ASP A 212 11.31 -11.54 -12.18
N VAL A 213 10.26 -11.68 -11.35
CA VAL A 213 8.92 -11.13 -11.65
C VAL A 213 8.96 -9.59 -11.70
N ALA A 214 9.65 -8.93 -10.74
CA ALA A 214 9.78 -7.47 -10.72
C ALA A 214 10.57 -6.94 -11.94
N GLU A 215 11.67 -7.60 -12.30
CA GLU A 215 12.47 -7.26 -13.49
C GLU A 215 11.67 -7.48 -14.78
N ARG A 216 10.89 -8.56 -14.86
CA ARG A 216 9.99 -8.82 -15.98
C ARG A 216 8.89 -7.76 -16.06
N MET A 217 8.29 -7.37 -14.93
CA MET A 217 7.30 -6.27 -14.90
C MET A 217 7.87 -5.00 -15.51
N ALA A 218 9.07 -4.58 -15.08
CA ALA A 218 9.68 -3.36 -15.58
C ALA A 218 9.95 -3.42 -17.11
N LYS A 219 10.24 -4.61 -17.64
CA LYS A 219 10.45 -4.83 -19.10
C LYS A 219 9.13 -4.85 -19.88
N GLU A 220 8.06 -5.40 -19.31
CA GLU A 220 6.74 -5.49 -19.99
C GLU A 220 5.92 -4.20 -19.84
N LEU A 221 6.21 -3.35 -18.87
CA LEU A 221 5.65 -2.00 -18.74
C LEU A 221 6.20 -1.11 -19.87
N PRO A 222 5.35 -0.40 -20.63
CA PRO A 222 5.80 0.48 -21.74
C PRO A 222 6.82 1.54 -21.32
N ARG A 223 6.77 1.99 -20.05
CA ARG A 223 7.69 2.99 -19.46
C ARG A 223 8.07 2.58 -18.04
N GLY A 224 8.53 1.33 -17.89
CA GLY A 224 8.84 0.71 -16.61
C GLY A 224 10.28 0.97 -16.16
N THR A 225 10.44 1.19 -14.86
CA THR A 225 11.73 1.25 -14.16
C THR A 225 11.66 0.34 -12.94
N PHE A 226 12.75 -0.35 -12.61
CA PHE A 226 12.85 -1.23 -11.45
C PHE A 226 13.94 -0.72 -10.50
N VAL A 227 13.62 -0.67 -9.21
CA VAL A 227 14.59 -0.38 -8.14
C VAL A 227 14.39 -1.37 -7.00
N GLU A 228 15.48 -2.01 -6.58
CA GLU A 228 15.51 -2.88 -5.40
C GLU A 228 15.98 -2.08 -4.17
N ILE A 229 15.20 -2.14 -3.09
CA ILE A 229 15.46 -1.42 -1.85
C ILE A 229 16.22 -2.35 -0.87
N PRO A 230 17.45 -2.03 -0.50
CA PRO A 230 18.24 -2.87 0.41
C PRO A 230 17.68 -2.80 1.83
N ARG A 231 17.92 -3.85 2.62
CA ARG A 231 17.45 -3.96 4.03
C ARG A 231 15.96 -3.67 4.16
N ALA A 232 15.16 -4.30 3.33
CA ALA A 232 13.74 -4.14 3.31
C ALA A 232 13.05 -5.45 2.91
N VAL A 233 11.96 -5.76 3.61
CA VAL A 233 11.06 -6.88 3.31
C VAL A 233 9.86 -6.37 2.51
N HIS A 234 8.63 -6.59 2.96
CA HIS A 234 7.41 -6.22 2.23
C HIS A 234 6.99 -4.75 2.41
N THR A 235 7.18 -4.19 3.59
CA THR A 235 6.81 -2.80 3.93
C THR A 235 8.01 -1.86 3.78
N LEU A 236 8.65 -1.88 2.62
CA LEU A 236 9.96 -1.24 2.39
C LEU A 236 9.99 0.26 2.71
N HIS A 237 8.86 0.96 2.64
CA HIS A 237 8.75 2.38 3.03
C HIS A 237 8.81 2.60 4.56
N GLU A 238 8.54 1.56 5.34
CA GLU A 238 8.73 1.51 6.79
C GLU A 238 10.13 1.01 7.15
N ASP A 239 10.64 0.04 6.38
CA ASP A 239 11.90 -0.65 6.64
C ASP A 239 13.11 0.23 6.32
N ASN A 240 13.07 0.91 5.17
CA ASN A 240 14.15 1.76 4.67
C ASN A 240 13.58 3.00 3.95
N PRO A 241 12.94 3.92 4.69
CA PRO A 241 12.31 5.11 4.11
C PRO A 241 13.30 6.00 3.33
N GLU A 242 14.56 6.06 3.74
CA GLU A 242 15.58 6.86 3.07
C GLU A 242 15.86 6.35 1.65
N ALA A 243 16.04 5.04 1.48
CA ALA A 243 16.26 4.44 0.16
C ALA A 243 15.01 4.54 -0.73
N VAL A 244 13.81 4.39 -0.15
CA VAL A 244 12.55 4.59 -0.89
C VAL A 244 12.43 6.05 -1.34
N LEU A 245 12.70 7.02 -0.47
CA LEU A 245 12.67 8.45 -0.82
C LEU A 245 13.71 8.80 -1.89
N ALA A 246 14.91 8.22 -1.86
CA ALA A 246 15.92 8.43 -2.89
C ALA A 246 15.41 7.94 -4.27
N ALA A 247 14.81 6.75 -4.32
CA ALA A 247 14.21 6.22 -5.56
C ALA A 247 13.02 7.07 -6.05
N LEU A 248 12.19 7.56 -5.13
CA LEU A 248 11.07 8.45 -5.47
C LEU A 248 11.56 9.80 -5.99
N ARG A 249 12.60 10.40 -5.40
CA ARG A 249 13.18 11.65 -5.88
C ARG A 249 13.69 11.54 -7.31
N GLU A 250 14.44 10.50 -7.60
CA GLU A 250 14.94 10.24 -8.96
C GLU A 250 13.78 10.06 -9.95
N PHE A 251 12.76 9.28 -9.59
CA PHE A 251 11.65 8.96 -10.48
C PHE A 251 10.67 10.12 -10.65
N LEU A 252 10.34 10.86 -9.58
CA LEU A 252 9.34 11.94 -9.59
C LEU A 252 9.97 13.30 -9.97
N GLY A 253 11.26 13.51 -9.73
CA GLY A 253 12.00 14.72 -10.10
C GLY A 253 11.80 15.89 -9.12
N PHE A 254 11.98 15.66 -7.80
CA PHE A 254 11.87 16.68 -6.76
C PHE A 254 13.06 16.72 -5.83
#